data_2b7ff2d175893b8c9bda10614d01ba19
#
_entry.id   2b7ff2d175893b8c9bda10614d01ba19
#
_cell.length_a   1.000
_cell.length_b   1.000
_cell.length_c   1.000
_cell.angle_alpha   90.00
_cell.angle_beta   90.00
_cell.angle_gamma   90.00
#
_symmetry.space_group_name_H-M   'P 1'
#
loop_
_entity.id
_entity.type
_entity.pdbx_description
1 polymer ?
#
loop_
_entity_poly.entity_id
_entity_poly.type
_entity_poly.pdbx_seq_one_letter_code
_entity_poly.pdbx_strand_id
1 'polypeptide(L)'
;MYADGSFDVMTYDSKDALADGLKTLAADKNVMLVQPNYSYGNTGLSVDDVLAGEQWALDNDGTFQMEEQENEYPVFDDPFEEPSAPWHWMPPQHRGGFHWFSATADDSNTTATAGVDVNAEKAWSLYSGGKRDVVVALVDTGVDYTHEDLADNIWVNTDEIPGNGIDDDGNGYVDDVYGWNFYSGNNQVYTGSDDSHGTHGAGTIAAESGNGVGIAGLAQGEHVKVMAVKALGGKDGSGTTASIIQAIRYAEDNGAKICNLSLGTDQDDRALYQAMAASNMLFVVAAGNDGADTDTSPSYPASYSLDNIISVANLNYDGTLHSSSNYGAASVDLAAPGSYILSTTPGNTYSYMTGTSMAAPMVSAAAAMVYSYFDNITLADVKTVLLSSACPLDGLSGKTVTGGMLDLAAALSYDGGLSGAEWTKTEAAASSSAPVISAQLASRHGRQYLIVQVTDADGDLKTTAYASGILSAAQFEGGAVGERFTGNGSGVTVFAVSSSGIYTFYALDRAGHETVKTITIN
;
A
#
# COMPACT_ATOMS: atom_id res chain seq x y z
N MET A 1 -39.42 -33.55 -14.26
CA MET A 1 -39.52 -33.33 -15.72
C MET A 1 -40.27 -34.48 -16.34
N TYR A 2 -41.23 -34.22 -17.18
CA TYR A 2 -42.08 -35.19 -17.86
C TYR A 2 -41.63 -35.37 -19.33
N ALA A 3 -42.20 -36.39 -19.98
CA ALA A 3 -41.82 -36.74 -21.36
C ALA A 3 -42.16 -35.65 -22.41
N ASP A 4 -43.09 -34.76 -22.12
CA ASP A 4 -43.48 -33.61 -22.94
C ASP A 4 -42.62 -32.34 -22.70
N GLY A 5 -41.60 -32.43 -21.82
CA GLY A 5 -40.75 -31.34 -21.46
C GLY A 5 -41.26 -30.42 -20.35
N SER A 6 -42.47 -30.69 -19.85
CA SER A 6 -43.02 -29.97 -18.69
C SER A 6 -42.32 -30.37 -17.39
N PHE A 7 -42.37 -29.52 -16.37
CA PHE A 7 -41.83 -29.83 -15.04
C PHE A 7 -42.72 -29.23 -13.95
N ASP A 8 -42.74 -29.91 -12.79
CA ASP A 8 -43.36 -29.43 -11.57
C ASP A 8 -42.34 -29.24 -10.47
N VAL A 9 -42.52 -28.24 -9.62
CA VAL A 9 -41.73 -28.02 -8.40
C VAL A 9 -42.58 -28.39 -7.20
N MET A 10 -42.12 -29.33 -6.39
CA MET A 10 -42.79 -29.78 -5.17
C MET A 10 -41.99 -29.36 -3.95
N THR A 11 -42.66 -28.89 -2.91
CA THR A 11 -42.07 -28.48 -1.64
C THR A 11 -42.34 -29.51 -0.56
N TYR A 12 -41.36 -29.79 0.27
CA TYR A 12 -41.45 -30.74 1.39
C TYR A 12 -41.01 -30.08 2.69
N ASP A 13 -41.66 -30.37 3.78
CA ASP A 13 -41.45 -29.74 5.09
C ASP A 13 -40.24 -30.29 5.87
N SER A 14 -39.61 -31.35 5.38
CA SER A 14 -38.41 -31.94 5.99
C SER A 14 -37.52 -32.67 4.99
N LYS A 15 -36.26 -32.90 5.36
CA LYS A 15 -35.29 -33.66 4.55
C LYS A 15 -35.73 -35.12 4.33
N ASP A 16 -36.40 -35.73 5.30
CA ASP A 16 -36.87 -37.11 5.20
C ASP A 16 -38.06 -37.19 4.25
N ALA A 17 -39.01 -36.24 4.33
CA ALA A 17 -40.14 -36.13 3.40
C ALA A 17 -39.65 -35.87 1.95
N LEU A 18 -38.62 -35.05 1.77
CA LEU A 18 -37.98 -34.84 0.47
C LEU A 18 -37.37 -36.12 -0.08
N ALA A 19 -36.62 -36.88 0.75
CA ALA A 19 -36.01 -38.14 0.34
C ALA A 19 -37.04 -39.21 -0.09
N ASP A 20 -38.14 -39.29 0.62
CA ASP A 20 -39.25 -40.21 0.27
C ASP A 20 -40.02 -39.72 -0.96
N GLY A 21 -40.21 -38.43 -1.12
CA GLY A 21 -40.79 -37.82 -2.32
C GLY A 21 -39.97 -38.12 -3.57
N LEU A 22 -38.64 -37.95 -3.49
CA LEU A 22 -37.71 -38.25 -4.57
C LEU A 22 -37.77 -39.73 -5.00
N LYS A 23 -37.81 -40.67 -4.02
CA LYS A 23 -37.98 -42.12 -4.30
C LYS A 23 -39.33 -42.43 -4.96
N THR A 24 -40.40 -41.80 -4.50
CA THR A 24 -41.75 -42.01 -5.03
C THR A 24 -41.84 -41.51 -6.48
N LEU A 25 -41.36 -40.33 -6.76
CA LEU A 25 -41.37 -39.73 -8.09
C LEU A 25 -40.43 -40.47 -9.07
N ALA A 26 -39.28 -40.93 -8.60
CA ALA A 26 -38.36 -41.72 -9.41
C ALA A 26 -38.96 -43.10 -9.84
N ALA A 27 -39.96 -43.60 -9.13
CA ALA A 27 -40.67 -44.83 -9.47
C ALA A 27 -41.84 -44.60 -10.45
N ASP A 28 -42.26 -43.38 -10.72
CA ASP A 28 -43.35 -43.06 -11.65
C ASP A 28 -42.85 -43.13 -13.10
N LYS A 29 -43.52 -43.94 -13.89
CA LYS A 29 -43.16 -44.18 -15.30
C LYS A 29 -43.35 -42.96 -16.21
N ASN A 30 -44.11 -41.96 -15.77
CA ASN A 30 -44.36 -40.72 -16.51
C ASN A 30 -43.28 -39.64 -16.19
N VAL A 31 -42.45 -39.86 -15.16
CA VAL A 31 -41.39 -38.94 -14.75
C VAL A 31 -40.07 -39.39 -15.39
N MET A 32 -39.51 -38.57 -16.26
CA MET A 32 -38.23 -38.84 -16.92
C MET A 32 -37.06 -38.52 -16.02
N LEU A 33 -37.17 -37.46 -15.19
CA LEU A 33 -36.11 -37.01 -14.30
C LEU A 33 -36.73 -36.40 -13.04
N VAL A 34 -36.25 -36.82 -11.88
CA VAL A 34 -36.51 -36.19 -10.60
C VAL A 34 -35.20 -35.87 -9.90
N GLN A 35 -35.11 -34.70 -9.41
CA GLN A 35 -33.92 -34.22 -8.65
C GLN A 35 -34.36 -33.15 -7.64
N PRO A 36 -33.57 -32.88 -6.60
CA PRO A 36 -33.76 -31.71 -5.77
C PRO A 36 -33.76 -30.43 -6.61
N ASN A 37 -34.57 -29.47 -6.26
CA ASN A 37 -34.50 -28.13 -6.82
C ASN A 37 -33.34 -27.42 -6.13
N TYR A 38 -32.18 -27.41 -6.78
CA TYR A 38 -31.00 -26.73 -6.26
C TYR A 38 -31.20 -25.23 -6.42
N SER A 39 -30.97 -24.49 -5.35
CA SER A 39 -30.73 -23.04 -5.46
C SER A 39 -29.36 -22.84 -6.08
N TYR A 40 -29.36 -22.16 -7.18
CA TYR A 40 -28.12 -21.64 -7.77
C TYR A 40 -27.97 -20.23 -7.19
N GLY A 41 -27.13 -20.09 -6.17
CA GLY A 41 -26.60 -18.80 -5.78
C GLY A 41 -25.51 -18.36 -6.76
N ASN A 42 -25.09 -17.13 -6.70
CA ASN A 42 -23.83 -16.72 -7.30
C ASN A 42 -22.77 -17.67 -6.74
N THR A 43 -22.12 -18.44 -7.60
CA THR A 43 -21.04 -19.34 -7.20
C THR A 43 -19.72 -18.56 -7.24
N GLY A 44 -19.67 -17.42 -6.57
CA GLY A 44 -18.40 -16.85 -6.12
C GLY A 44 -17.73 -17.88 -5.21
N LEU A 45 -16.43 -17.93 -5.20
CA LEU A 45 -15.70 -18.64 -4.17
C LEU A 45 -16.21 -18.06 -2.85
N SER A 46 -17.05 -18.79 -2.11
CA SER A 46 -17.42 -18.37 -0.77
C SER A 46 -16.15 -18.51 0.05
N VAL A 47 -15.48 -17.39 0.28
CA VAL A 47 -14.45 -17.31 1.31
C VAL A 47 -15.14 -17.56 2.64
N ASP A 48 -14.61 -18.46 3.45
CA ASP A 48 -15.20 -18.83 4.75
C ASP A 48 -14.64 -17.97 5.90
N ASP A 49 -14.02 -16.85 5.59
CA ASP A 49 -13.52 -15.88 6.55
C ASP A 49 -14.68 -15.20 7.27
N VAL A 50 -14.59 -15.16 8.59
CA VAL A 50 -15.73 -14.82 9.46
C VAL A 50 -16.29 -13.42 9.29
N LEU A 51 -15.48 -12.47 8.80
CA LEU A 51 -15.85 -11.07 8.56
C LEU A 51 -15.97 -10.72 7.06
N ALA A 52 -15.78 -11.67 6.15
CA ALA A 52 -15.84 -11.40 4.70
C ALA A 52 -17.20 -10.83 4.27
N GLY A 53 -18.29 -11.24 4.90
CA GLY A 53 -19.62 -10.71 4.64
C GLY A 53 -19.82 -9.24 5.03
N GLU A 54 -18.90 -8.63 5.78
CA GLU A 54 -18.92 -7.22 6.16
C GLU A 54 -18.09 -6.36 5.18
N GLN A 55 -17.42 -6.97 4.20
CA GLN A 55 -16.56 -6.30 3.23
C GLN A 55 -17.31 -5.91 1.96
N TRP A 56 -18.18 -4.90 2.03
CA TRP A 56 -18.99 -4.43 0.90
C TRP A 56 -18.17 -4.16 -0.39
N ALA A 57 -16.91 -3.79 -0.24
CA ALA A 57 -16.03 -3.49 -1.36
C ALA A 57 -15.78 -4.69 -2.27
N LEU A 58 -15.89 -5.91 -1.74
CA LEU A 58 -15.69 -7.18 -2.46
C LEU A 58 -16.98 -7.69 -3.11
N ASP A 59 -18.12 -7.54 -2.42
CA ASP A 59 -19.46 -7.91 -2.88
C ASP A 59 -20.51 -7.01 -2.23
N ASN A 60 -21.09 -6.10 -3.01
CA ASN A 60 -22.13 -5.17 -2.55
C ASN A 60 -23.51 -5.60 -3.09
N ASP A 61 -24.27 -6.28 -2.27
CA ASP A 61 -25.64 -6.69 -2.59
C ASP A 61 -26.69 -5.57 -2.40
N GLY A 62 -26.27 -4.37 -2.00
CA GLY A 62 -27.11 -3.21 -1.73
C GLY A 62 -27.68 -3.17 -0.31
N THR A 63 -27.24 -4.06 0.58
CA THR A 63 -27.74 -4.13 1.96
C THR A 63 -26.79 -3.54 2.99
N PHE A 64 -25.55 -3.24 2.60
CA PHE A 64 -24.55 -2.68 3.51
C PHE A 64 -25.06 -1.36 4.11
N GLN A 65 -25.01 -1.26 5.42
CA GLN A 65 -25.30 -0.06 6.20
C GLN A 65 -24.34 0.02 7.36
N MET A 66 -23.68 1.18 7.51
CA MET A 66 -23.02 1.45 8.78
C MET A 66 -24.10 1.76 9.81
N GLU A 67 -24.27 0.88 10.78
CA GLU A 67 -25.01 1.25 11.99
C GLU A 67 -24.26 2.38 12.68
N GLU A 68 -24.97 3.44 13.10
CA GLU A 68 -24.40 4.43 14.01
C GLU A 68 -23.93 3.67 15.26
N GLN A 69 -22.67 3.30 15.30
CA GLN A 69 -22.07 2.86 16.54
C GLN A 69 -22.04 4.10 17.43
N GLU A 70 -22.89 4.14 18.44
CA GLU A 70 -22.68 5.01 19.59
C GLU A 70 -21.21 4.81 19.99
N ASN A 71 -20.40 5.86 19.87
CA ASN A 71 -18.97 5.85 20.09
C ASN A 71 -18.61 5.26 21.46
N GLU A 72 -18.55 3.94 21.58
CA GLU A 72 -17.78 3.23 22.59
C GLU A 72 -16.41 2.85 22.00
N TYR A 73 -15.64 3.86 21.61
CA TYR A 73 -14.20 3.64 21.64
C TYR A 73 -13.85 3.43 23.13
N PRO A 74 -13.12 2.36 23.50
CA PRO A 74 -12.54 2.30 24.81
C PRO A 74 -11.63 3.53 24.95
N VAL A 75 -12.08 4.53 25.67
CA VAL A 75 -11.26 5.63 26.14
C VAL A 75 -10.24 4.96 27.04
N PHE A 76 -9.02 4.77 26.55
CA PHE A 76 -7.90 4.52 27.40
C PHE A 76 -7.75 5.77 28.27
N ASP A 77 -8.09 5.64 29.55
CA ASP A 77 -7.83 6.66 30.57
C ASP A 77 -6.33 7.00 30.53
N ASP A 78 -6.00 8.11 29.85
CA ASP A 78 -4.69 8.73 29.97
C ASP A 78 -4.66 9.45 31.34
N PRO A 79 -3.77 9.08 32.27
CA PRO A 79 -3.69 9.72 33.58
C PRO A 79 -3.17 11.16 33.57
N PHE A 80 -3.02 11.78 32.40
CA PHE A 80 -2.62 13.17 32.24
C PHE A 80 -3.71 13.98 31.52
N GLU A 81 -4.82 14.26 32.23
CA GLU A 81 -5.80 15.25 31.80
C GLU A 81 -5.15 16.64 31.72
N GLU A 82 -5.07 17.20 30.52
CA GLU A 82 -5.14 18.65 30.32
C GLU A 82 -6.50 19.00 29.68
N PRO A 83 -7.17 20.08 30.08
CA PRO A 83 -8.59 20.26 29.79
C PRO A 83 -8.87 20.74 28.37
N SER A 84 -9.77 20.03 27.74
CA SER A 84 -10.72 20.44 26.68
C SER A 84 -10.38 21.68 25.83
N ALA A 85 -9.84 21.47 24.66
CA ALA A 85 -10.09 22.34 23.52
C ALA A 85 -10.80 21.53 22.42
N PRO A 86 -11.87 22.06 21.82
CA PRO A 86 -12.55 21.37 20.73
C PRO A 86 -11.62 21.28 19.53
N TRP A 87 -11.56 20.12 18.91
CA TRP A 87 -10.84 19.88 17.66
C TRP A 87 -11.48 20.72 16.54
N HIS A 88 -11.14 22.00 16.52
CA HIS A 88 -11.39 22.86 15.38
C HIS A 88 -10.17 22.79 14.45
N TRP A 89 -10.47 22.34 13.23
CA TRP A 89 -9.71 22.54 12.02
C TRP A 89 -8.68 23.68 12.13
N MET A 90 -7.40 23.34 12.16
CA MET A 90 -6.33 24.32 11.94
C MET A 90 -6.02 24.37 10.45
N PRO A 91 -6.06 25.54 9.83
CA PRO A 91 -5.64 25.66 8.43
C PRO A 91 -4.16 25.26 8.28
N PRO A 92 -3.79 24.68 7.14
CA PRO A 92 -2.43 24.23 6.91
C PRO A 92 -1.48 25.43 6.83
N GLN A 93 -0.73 25.68 7.89
CA GLN A 93 0.36 26.61 7.89
C GLN A 93 1.66 25.88 8.25
N HIS A 94 2.47 25.60 7.21
CA HIS A 94 3.89 25.29 7.27
C HIS A 94 4.33 23.99 7.97
N ARG A 95 3.99 22.84 7.39
CA ARG A 95 4.76 21.61 7.62
C ARG A 95 5.15 21.00 6.29
N GLY A 96 6.36 21.25 5.84
CA GLY A 96 6.95 20.53 4.71
C GLY A 96 7.26 19.08 5.11
N GLY A 97 6.32 18.18 4.92
CA GLY A 97 6.45 16.76 5.17
C GLY A 97 5.30 15.99 4.50
N PHE A 98 5.51 14.68 4.28
CA PHE A 98 4.47 13.80 3.79
C PHE A 98 3.68 13.24 4.98
N HIS A 99 2.37 13.13 4.81
CA HIS A 99 1.45 12.57 5.80
C HIS A 99 0.54 11.55 5.13
N TRP A 100 0.10 10.53 5.88
CA TRP A 100 -0.99 9.68 5.42
C TRP A 100 -2.30 10.47 5.45
N PHE A 101 -3.24 10.11 4.57
CA PHE A 101 -4.51 10.81 4.46
C PHE A 101 -5.56 10.16 5.37
N SER A 102 -6.19 10.96 6.25
CA SER A 102 -7.35 10.56 7.03
C SER A 102 -8.57 11.37 6.59
N ALA A 103 -9.66 10.69 6.26
CA ALA A 103 -10.91 11.34 5.93
C ALA A 103 -11.68 11.69 7.21
N THR A 104 -12.30 12.87 7.22
CA THR A 104 -13.07 13.39 8.38
C THR A 104 -14.54 13.66 8.05
N ALA A 105 -14.97 13.48 6.80
CA ALA A 105 -16.36 13.68 6.40
C ALA A 105 -17.17 12.42 6.74
N ASP A 106 -18.40 12.62 7.22
CA ASP A 106 -19.34 11.58 7.56
C ASP A 106 -20.44 11.52 6.49
N ASP A 107 -20.42 10.45 5.68
CA ASP A 107 -21.41 10.14 4.67
C ASP A 107 -22.29 8.93 5.11
N SER A 108 -22.42 8.69 6.42
CA SER A 108 -23.13 7.54 7.04
C SER A 108 -24.62 7.39 6.67
N ASN A 109 -25.24 8.41 6.05
CA ASN A 109 -26.64 8.38 5.63
C ASN A 109 -26.85 7.90 4.18
N THR A 110 -25.82 7.41 3.51
CA THR A 110 -25.96 6.86 2.16
C THR A 110 -26.56 5.45 2.20
N THR A 111 -27.33 5.08 1.16
CA THR A 111 -27.84 3.72 1.00
C THR A 111 -26.98 2.99 -0.01
N ALA A 112 -26.52 1.80 0.32
CA ALA A 112 -25.72 0.98 -0.58
C ALA A 112 -26.45 0.71 -1.91
N THR A 113 -25.67 0.65 -2.99
CA THR A 113 -26.18 0.33 -4.33
C THR A 113 -25.58 -0.99 -4.79
N ALA A 114 -26.42 -1.99 -5.02
CA ALA A 114 -25.96 -3.32 -5.44
C ALA A 114 -25.11 -3.25 -6.72
N GLY A 115 -23.98 -3.96 -6.70
CA GLY A 115 -23.01 -4.00 -7.80
C GLY A 115 -22.06 -2.78 -7.86
N VAL A 116 -22.07 -1.94 -6.83
CA VAL A 116 -21.02 -0.93 -6.61
C VAL A 116 -19.95 -1.56 -5.73
N ASP A 117 -19.10 -2.38 -6.33
CA ASP A 117 -17.99 -3.10 -5.73
C ASP A 117 -16.93 -3.43 -6.79
N VAL A 118 -15.81 -4.03 -6.39
CA VAL A 118 -14.72 -4.37 -7.31
C VAL A 118 -14.93 -5.67 -8.09
N ASN A 119 -16.11 -6.31 -8.01
CA ASN A 119 -16.42 -7.60 -8.61
C ASN A 119 -15.45 -8.73 -8.18
N ALA A 120 -15.09 -8.76 -6.89
CA ALA A 120 -14.06 -9.65 -6.39
C ALA A 120 -14.44 -11.13 -6.56
N GLU A 121 -15.66 -11.56 -6.17
CA GLU A 121 -16.09 -12.95 -6.30
C GLU A 121 -16.01 -13.47 -7.73
N LYS A 122 -16.47 -12.65 -8.68
CA LYS A 122 -16.38 -12.99 -10.10
C LYS A 122 -14.93 -13.02 -10.59
N ALA A 123 -14.11 -12.07 -10.14
CA ALA A 123 -12.68 -12.03 -10.45
C ALA A 123 -11.97 -13.27 -9.93
N TRP A 124 -12.23 -13.69 -8.70
CA TRP A 124 -11.63 -14.88 -8.09
C TRP A 124 -12.05 -16.17 -8.82
N SER A 125 -13.29 -16.24 -9.30
CA SER A 125 -13.72 -17.36 -10.12
C SER A 125 -12.98 -17.46 -11.47
N LEU A 126 -12.49 -16.33 -12.01
CA LEU A 126 -11.68 -16.26 -13.23
C LEU A 126 -10.19 -16.50 -12.96
N TYR A 127 -9.73 -16.11 -11.78
CA TYR A 127 -8.33 -16.19 -11.39
C TYR A 127 -7.95 -17.63 -11.02
N SER A 128 -7.51 -18.40 -12.00
CA SER A 128 -7.10 -19.81 -11.81
C SER A 128 -5.74 -19.98 -11.09
N GLY A 129 -5.29 -18.95 -10.40
CA GLY A 129 -3.98 -18.81 -9.78
C GLY A 129 -3.02 -17.95 -10.62
N GLY A 130 -2.07 -17.33 -9.95
CA GLY A 130 -1.03 -16.51 -10.59
C GLY A 130 -0.03 -17.39 -11.37
N LYS A 131 0.63 -16.78 -12.34
CA LYS A 131 1.70 -17.40 -13.11
C LYS A 131 3.09 -16.95 -12.68
N ARG A 132 3.14 -15.96 -11.81
CA ARG A 132 4.38 -15.39 -11.25
C ARG A 132 4.12 -14.73 -9.91
N ASP A 133 5.14 -14.71 -9.09
CA ASP A 133 5.12 -14.00 -7.83
C ASP A 133 5.22 -12.48 -8.06
N VAL A 134 4.49 -11.73 -7.28
CA VAL A 134 4.43 -10.26 -7.34
C VAL A 134 4.57 -9.69 -5.95
N VAL A 135 5.55 -8.84 -5.77
CA VAL A 135 5.74 -8.09 -4.53
C VAL A 135 5.12 -6.72 -4.69
N VAL A 136 4.21 -6.40 -3.78
CA VAL A 136 3.63 -5.06 -3.59
C VAL A 136 4.35 -4.41 -2.43
N ALA A 137 5.13 -3.37 -2.70
CA ALA A 137 5.73 -2.56 -1.63
C ALA A 137 4.67 -1.63 -1.04
N LEU A 138 4.43 -1.74 0.24
CA LEU A 138 3.56 -0.84 1.00
C LEU A 138 4.44 0.18 1.75
N VAL A 139 4.58 1.36 1.15
CA VAL A 139 5.37 2.47 1.72
C VAL A 139 4.46 3.31 2.60
N ASP A 140 4.48 3.04 3.90
CA ASP A 140 3.47 3.51 4.84
C ASP A 140 4.03 3.66 6.28
N THR A 141 3.15 3.64 7.30
CA THR A 141 3.47 3.75 8.72
C THR A 141 4.12 2.51 9.33
N GLY A 142 4.16 1.38 8.62
CA GLY A 142 4.60 0.07 9.06
C GLY A 142 3.46 -0.95 9.01
N VAL A 143 3.80 -2.23 9.22
CA VAL A 143 2.85 -3.36 9.13
C VAL A 143 3.06 -4.31 10.29
N ASP A 144 1.99 -4.72 10.95
CA ASP A 144 2.01 -5.85 11.87
C ASP A 144 2.13 -7.17 11.07
N TYR A 145 3.36 -7.51 10.71
CA TYR A 145 3.68 -8.72 9.95
C TYR A 145 3.41 -10.02 10.74
N THR A 146 3.05 -9.90 12.03
CA THR A 146 2.71 -11.05 12.88
C THR A 146 1.20 -11.27 12.98
N HIS A 147 0.39 -10.40 12.37
CA HIS A 147 -1.06 -10.51 12.35
C HIS A 147 -1.48 -11.84 11.73
N GLU A 148 -2.36 -12.61 12.43
CA GLU A 148 -2.74 -13.97 12.05
C GLU A 148 -3.39 -14.09 10.67
N ASP A 149 -3.92 -12.99 10.15
CA ASP A 149 -4.57 -12.89 8.84
C ASP A 149 -3.64 -12.29 7.74
N LEU A 150 -2.37 -12.01 8.08
CA LEU A 150 -1.40 -11.41 7.16
C LEU A 150 -0.11 -12.22 7.01
N ALA A 151 0.29 -12.94 8.06
CA ALA A 151 1.65 -13.44 8.20
C ALA A 151 2.13 -14.28 6.99
N ASP A 152 1.26 -15.09 6.42
CA ASP A 152 1.60 -15.95 5.28
C ASP A 152 1.75 -15.19 3.96
N ASN A 153 1.19 -13.97 3.87
CA ASN A 153 1.26 -13.10 2.68
C ASN A 153 2.21 -11.91 2.82
N ILE A 154 2.99 -11.85 3.89
CA ILE A 154 4.08 -10.89 4.02
C ILE A 154 5.30 -11.37 3.22
N TRP A 155 5.93 -10.43 2.51
CA TRP A 155 7.20 -10.67 1.84
C TRP A 155 8.31 -10.93 2.85
N VAL A 156 9.18 -11.88 2.52
CA VAL A 156 10.33 -12.25 3.35
C VAL A 156 11.60 -12.15 2.51
N ASN A 157 12.59 -11.40 2.99
CA ASN A 157 13.94 -11.43 2.44
C ASN A 157 14.60 -12.76 2.82
N THR A 158 14.62 -13.70 1.87
CA THR A 158 15.16 -15.05 2.08
C THR A 158 16.69 -15.11 2.08
N ASP A 159 17.35 -14.02 1.67
CA ASP A 159 18.80 -13.91 1.64
C ASP A 159 19.37 -13.40 2.97
N GLU A 160 18.49 -13.00 3.93
CA GLU A 160 18.83 -12.63 5.31
C GLU A 160 18.64 -13.78 6.29
N ILE A 161 19.54 -13.88 7.28
CA ILE A 161 19.42 -14.81 8.41
C ILE A 161 18.89 -14.05 9.62
N PRO A 162 17.62 -14.25 10.02
CA PRO A 162 16.97 -13.42 11.02
C PRO A 162 17.72 -13.29 12.33
N GLY A 163 17.96 -12.05 12.79
CA GLY A 163 18.46 -11.73 14.12
C GLY A 163 19.94 -12.06 14.36
N ASN A 164 20.74 -12.23 13.31
CA ASN A 164 22.18 -12.49 13.45
C ASN A 164 23.02 -11.20 13.54
N GLY A 165 22.43 -10.03 13.24
CA GLY A 165 23.09 -8.71 13.28
C GLY A 165 24.05 -8.47 12.12
N ILE A 166 23.90 -9.20 11.01
CA ILE A 166 24.72 -9.12 9.81
C ILE A 166 23.80 -8.79 8.63
N ASP A 167 24.27 -7.98 7.71
CA ASP A 167 23.70 -7.75 6.40
C ASP A 167 24.20 -8.88 5.50
N ASP A 168 23.43 -9.99 5.40
CA ASP A 168 23.90 -11.22 4.76
C ASP A 168 23.89 -11.12 3.24
N ASP A 169 22.97 -10.35 2.65
CA ASP A 169 22.88 -10.13 1.21
C ASP A 169 23.70 -8.91 0.72
N GLY A 170 24.23 -8.10 1.64
CA GLY A 170 25.08 -6.95 1.34
C GLY A 170 24.34 -5.75 0.73
N ASN A 171 23.00 -5.67 0.92
CA ASN A 171 22.16 -4.60 0.38
C ASN A 171 22.28 -3.28 1.18
N GLY A 172 22.87 -3.31 2.37
CA GLY A 172 23.07 -2.18 3.27
C GLY A 172 22.10 -2.13 4.45
N TYR A 173 21.22 -3.11 4.59
CA TYR A 173 20.18 -3.16 5.60
C TYR A 173 20.30 -4.45 6.42
N VAL A 174 20.69 -4.33 7.68
CA VAL A 174 20.96 -5.47 8.57
C VAL A 174 19.67 -6.11 9.06
N ASP A 175 19.52 -7.42 8.89
CA ASP A 175 18.34 -8.19 9.32
C ASP A 175 17.01 -7.62 8.76
N ASP A 176 16.95 -7.17 7.51
CA ASP A 176 15.75 -6.60 6.87
C ASP A 176 14.76 -7.67 6.38
N VAL A 177 14.52 -8.67 7.20
CA VAL A 177 13.77 -9.89 6.89
C VAL A 177 12.37 -9.63 6.33
N TYR A 178 11.65 -8.62 6.85
CA TYR A 178 10.29 -8.28 6.41
C TYR A 178 10.21 -6.93 5.68
N GLY A 179 11.36 -6.27 5.51
CA GLY A 179 11.48 -4.92 4.97
C GLY A 179 12.28 -4.02 5.89
N TRP A 180 12.21 -2.71 5.67
CA TRP A 180 13.03 -1.74 6.39
C TRP A 180 12.23 -0.53 6.89
N ASN A 181 12.62 -0.02 8.04
CA ASN A 181 12.07 1.18 8.66
C ASN A 181 12.96 2.40 8.36
N PHE A 182 12.61 3.14 7.31
CA PHE A 182 13.29 4.36 6.88
C PHE A 182 12.98 5.57 7.77
N TYR A 183 11.90 5.51 8.54
CA TYR A 183 11.57 6.54 9.52
C TYR A 183 12.56 6.55 10.69
N SER A 184 12.97 5.36 11.16
CA SER A 184 13.87 5.21 12.31
C SER A 184 15.25 4.66 11.96
N GLY A 185 15.50 4.22 10.71
CA GLY A 185 16.78 3.68 10.25
C GLY A 185 17.12 2.32 10.86
N ASN A 186 16.16 1.39 10.92
CA ASN A 186 16.36 0.05 11.46
C ASN A 186 15.38 -0.95 10.82
N ASN A 187 15.47 -2.24 11.20
CA ASN A 187 14.64 -3.33 10.68
C ASN A 187 13.27 -3.50 11.38
N GLN A 188 12.88 -2.58 12.25
CA GLN A 188 11.60 -2.66 12.97
C GLN A 188 10.49 -2.06 12.11
N VAL A 189 9.91 -2.84 11.22
CA VAL A 189 8.80 -2.44 10.34
C VAL A 189 7.44 -2.46 11.04
N TYR A 190 7.38 -3.01 12.26
CA TYR A 190 6.24 -2.97 13.16
C TYR A 190 6.66 -2.40 14.51
N THR A 191 5.96 -1.37 14.98
CA THR A 191 6.30 -0.63 16.21
C THR A 191 5.11 -0.46 17.17
N GLY A 192 3.93 -0.97 16.80
CA GLY A 192 2.73 -0.93 17.63
C GLY A 192 1.52 -0.28 16.97
N SER A 193 0.62 0.30 17.77
CA SER A 193 -0.65 0.87 17.30
C SER A 193 -0.51 2.02 16.30
N ASP A 194 0.62 2.73 16.29
CA ASP A 194 0.88 3.82 15.32
C ASP A 194 1.00 3.29 13.87
N ASP A 195 1.14 1.95 13.70
CA ASP A 195 1.24 1.28 12.41
C ASP A 195 -0.13 0.78 11.88
N SER A 196 -1.24 1.22 12.48
CA SER A 196 -2.60 0.81 12.10
C SER A 196 -2.92 1.11 10.63
N HIS A 197 -2.46 2.25 10.10
CA HIS A 197 -2.75 2.66 8.73
C HIS A 197 -2.09 1.73 7.71
N GLY A 198 -0.80 1.42 7.86
CA GLY A 198 -0.11 0.49 6.97
C GLY A 198 -0.58 -0.96 7.15
N THR A 199 -0.88 -1.40 8.40
CA THR A 199 -1.45 -2.73 8.65
C THR A 199 -2.81 -2.88 7.95
N HIS A 200 -3.64 -1.81 7.95
CA HIS A 200 -4.92 -1.80 7.26
C HIS A 200 -4.76 -1.92 5.74
N GLY A 201 -3.83 -1.16 5.16
CA GLY A 201 -3.50 -1.27 3.73
C GLY A 201 -3.00 -2.67 3.34
N ALA A 202 -2.18 -3.30 4.20
CA ALA A 202 -1.69 -4.67 3.97
C ALA A 202 -2.83 -5.69 3.91
N GLY A 203 -3.80 -5.63 4.84
CA GLY A 203 -4.97 -6.51 4.84
C GLY A 203 -5.86 -6.33 3.63
N THR A 204 -6.10 -5.07 3.23
CA THR A 204 -6.86 -4.77 2.01
C THR A 204 -6.21 -5.38 0.78
N ILE A 205 -4.86 -5.36 0.69
CA ILE A 205 -4.14 -5.98 -0.42
C ILE A 205 -4.20 -7.50 -0.35
N ALA A 206 -3.81 -8.10 0.77
CA ALA A 206 -3.46 -9.51 0.82
C ALA A 206 -3.69 -10.19 2.19
N ALA A 207 -4.77 -9.85 2.92
CA ALA A 207 -5.21 -10.73 4.01
C ALA A 207 -5.46 -12.14 3.47
N GLU A 208 -5.14 -13.17 4.25
CA GLU A 208 -5.24 -14.56 3.80
C GLU A 208 -6.71 -14.97 3.67
N SER A 209 -7.15 -15.18 2.44
CA SER A 209 -8.55 -15.51 2.15
C SER A 209 -8.81 -17.00 2.23
N GLY A 210 -9.96 -17.38 2.81
CA GLY A 210 -10.37 -18.77 2.93
C GLY A 210 -9.65 -19.53 4.06
N ASN A 211 -9.13 -18.83 5.05
CA ASN A 211 -8.48 -19.41 6.23
C ASN A 211 -9.45 -19.56 7.43
N GLY A 212 -10.70 -19.07 7.29
CA GLY A 212 -11.71 -19.07 8.36
C GLY A 212 -11.44 -18.05 9.46
N VAL A 213 -10.56 -17.08 9.23
CA VAL A 213 -10.15 -16.02 10.16
C VAL A 213 -10.37 -14.68 9.51
N GLY A 214 -10.87 -13.70 10.24
CA GLY A 214 -10.93 -12.30 9.85
C GLY A 214 -11.56 -12.02 8.50
N ILE A 215 -10.81 -11.44 7.59
CA ILE A 215 -11.25 -10.85 6.33
C ILE A 215 -10.58 -11.51 5.12
N ALA A 216 -11.09 -11.24 3.93
CA ALA A 216 -10.42 -11.59 2.68
C ALA A 216 -9.66 -10.37 2.11
N GLY A 217 -8.40 -10.54 1.78
CA GLY A 217 -7.67 -9.59 0.95
C GLY A 217 -8.15 -9.66 -0.51
N LEU A 218 -8.06 -8.55 -1.24
CA LEU A 218 -8.50 -8.56 -2.63
C LEU A 218 -7.61 -9.45 -3.51
N ALA A 219 -6.30 -9.49 -3.25
CA ALA A 219 -5.38 -10.36 -3.97
C ALA A 219 -5.46 -11.79 -3.42
N GLN A 220 -5.88 -12.71 -4.27
CA GLN A 220 -6.04 -14.12 -3.94
C GLN A 220 -4.79 -14.95 -4.21
N GLY A 221 -4.57 -15.95 -3.34
CA GLY A 221 -3.53 -16.97 -3.52
C GLY A 221 -2.14 -16.53 -3.07
N GLU A 222 -1.20 -17.45 -3.16
CA GLU A 222 0.17 -17.33 -2.62
C GLU A 222 1.14 -16.46 -3.46
N HIS A 223 0.67 -15.97 -4.63
CA HIS A 223 1.55 -15.24 -5.56
C HIS A 223 1.71 -13.75 -5.26
N VAL A 224 0.88 -13.15 -4.42
CA VAL A 224 1.00 -11.73 -4.05
C VAL A 224 1.49 -11.61 -2.63
N LYS A 225 2.62 -10.93 -2.45
CA LYS A 225 3.22 -10.68 -1.14
C LYS A 225 3.35 -9.19 -0.89
N VAL A 226 3.12 -8.77 0.35
CA VAL A 226 3.25 -7.39 0.80
C VAL A 226 4.60 -7.19 1.47
N MET A 227 5.43 -6.30 0.92
CA MET A 227 6.68 -5.86 1.53
C MET A 227 6.42 -4.67 2.44
N ALA A 228 6.72 -4.80 3.72
CA ALA A 228 6.55 -3.74 4.70
C ALA A 228 7.69 -2.71 4.61
N VAL A 229 7.40 -1.51 4.10
CA VAL A 229 8.39 -0.45 3.94
C VAL A 229 7.95 0.78 4.75
N LYS A 230 8.45 0.87 5.99
CA LYS A 230 8.04 1.93 6.91
C LYS A 230 8.78 3.23 6.63
N ALA A 231 8.13 4.13 5.90
CA ALA A 231 8.68 5.46 5.58
C ALA A 231 8.06 6.59 6.41
N LEU A 232 6.90 6.31 7.01
CA LEU A 232 6.14 7.20 7.87
C LEU A 232 6.16 6.70 9.32
N GLY A 233 5.91 7.58 10.28
CA GLY A 233 5.86 7.20 11.68
C GLY A 233 5.47 8.34 12.62
N GLY A 234 5.49 8.06 13.93
CA GLY A 234 5.00 8.97 14.95
C GLY A 234 3.47 9.03 14.99
N LYS A 235 2.93 9.75 15.97
CA LYS A 235 1.46 9.88 16.17
C LYS A 235 0.75 10.58 15.02
N ASP A 236 1.46 11.39 14.25
CA ASP A 236 0.95 12.14 13.10
C ASP A 236 1.22 11.42 11.76
N GLY A 237 1.81 10.23 11.79
CA GLY A 237 2.06 9.41 10.60
C GLY A 237 2.83 10.15 9.52
N SER A 238 3.81 10.98 9.89
CA SER A 238 4.55 11.81 8.95
C SER A 238 5.85 11.15 8.48
N GLY A 239 6.33 11.58 7.32
CA GLY A 239 7.60 11.18 6.74
C GLY A 239 8.31 12.34 6.05
N THR A 240 9.48 12.06 5.51
CA THR A 240 10.30 13.03 4.77
C THR A 240 10.49 12.58 3.32
N THR A 241 10.79 13.53 2.43
CA THR A 241 11.24 13.22 1.06
C THR A 241 12.31 12.12 1.05
N ALA A 242 13.30 12.23 1.94
CA ALA A 242 14.40 11.28 1.99
C ALA A 242 13.96 9.88 2.40
N SER A 243 13.09 9.74 3.43
CA SER A 243 12.58 8.43 3.85
C SER A 243 11.76 7.76 2.75
N ILE A 244 10.94 8.52 2.01
CA ILE A 244 10.10 7.99 0.94
C ILE A 244 10.94 7.60 -0.28
N ILE A 245 11.91 8.43 -0.71
CA ILE A 245 12.79 8.10 -1.84
C ILE A 245 13.63 6.86 -1.54
N GLN A 246 14.18 6.76 -0.32
CA GLN A 246 14.93 5.56 0.09
C GLN A 246 14.05 4.32 0.12
N ALA A 247 12.81 4.45 0.61
CA ALA A 247 11.81 3.39 0.61
C ALA A 247 11.48 2.89 -0.81
N ILE A 248 11.26 3.81 -1.76
CA ILE A 248 11.00 3.48 -3.16
C ILE A 248 12.17 2.71 -3.78
N ARG A 249 13.40 3.16 -3.54
CA ARG A 249 14.60 2.50 -4.09
C ARG A 249 14.80 1.12 -3.48
N TYR A 250 14.69 1.02 -2.17
CA TYR A 250 14.75 -0.26 -1.48
C TYR A 250 13.73 -1.26 -2.02
N ALA A 251 12.50 -0.83 -2.19
CA ALA A 251 11.43 -1.67 -2.73
C ALA A 251 11.75 -2.18 -4.15
N GLU A 252 12.25 -1.30 -5.03
CA GLU A 252 12.64 -1.67 -6.39
C GLU A 252 13.86 -2.62 -6.39
N ASP A 253 14.88 -2.34 -5.59
CA ASP A 253 16.10 -3.15 -5.47
C ASP A 253 15.78 -4.57 -4.94
N ASN A 254 14.75 -4.70 -4.08
CA ASN A 254 14.25 -5.97 -3.55
C ASN A 254 13.11 -6.59 -4.39
N GLY A 255 12.94 -6.13 -5.62
CA GLY A 255 12.14 -6.80 -6.65
C GLY A 255 10.65 -6.46 -6.67
N ALA A 256 10.18 -5.49 -5.87
CA ALA A 256 8.80 -5.01 -5.95
C ALA A 256 8.44 -4.56 -7.37
N LYS A 257 7.20 -4.82 -7.77
CA LYS A 257 6.65 -4.43 -9.08
C LYS A 257 5.64 -3.31 -8.94
N ILE A 258 4.94 -3.27 -7.84
CA ILE A 258 3.91 -2.30 -7.52
C ILE A 258 4.30 -1.63 -6.21
N CYS A 259 4.11 -0.33 -6.14
CA CYS A 259 4.37 0.45 -4.94
C CYS A 259 3.10 1.22 -4.56
N ASN A 260 2.51 0.87 -3.42
CA ASN A 260 1.37 1.59 -2.85
C ASN A 260 1.86 2.79 -2.04
N LEU A 261 1.34 3.97 -2.36
CA LEU A 261 1.63 5.24 -1.68
C LEU A 261 0.31 5.85 -1.18
N SER A 262 -0.09 5.51 0.04
CA SER A 262 -1.25 6.09 0.70
C SER A 262 -0.90 7.36 1.49
N LEU A 263 -0.16 8.27 0.84
CA LEU A 263 0.44 9.47 1.42
C LEU A 263 0.45 10.63 0.43
N GLY A 264 0.60 11.85 0.93
CA GLY A 264 0.74 13.02 0.04
C GLY A 264 1.13 14.31 0.74
N THR A 265 1.32 15.33 -0.06
CA THR A 265 1.67 16.70 0.32
C THR A 265 1.14 17.70 -0.72
N ASP A 266 1.01 18.96 -0.33
CA ASP A 266 0.72 20.08 -1.23
C ASP A 266 1.97 20.65 -1.93
N GLN A 267 3.16 20.10 -1.60
CA GLN A 267 4.42 20.59 -2.14
C GLN A 267 4.85 19.78 -3.38
N ASP A 268 5.11 20.48 -4.49
CA ASP A 268 5.76 19.87 -5.67
C ASP A 268 7.20 19.47 -5.34
N ASP A 269 7.37 18.22 -4.92
CA ASP A 269 8.68 17.66 -4.57
C ASP A 269 9.40 17.11 -5.79
N ARG A 270 10.31 17.90 -6.32
CA ARG A 270 11.05 17.55 -7.52
C ARG A 270 11.94 16.32 -7.36
N ALA A 271 12.49 16.07 -6.16
CA ALA A 271 13.34 14.91 -5.91
C ALA A 271 12.51 13.62 -5.91
N LEU A 272 11.32 13.65 -5.28
CA LEU A 272 10.38 12.54 -5.33
C LEU A 272 9.89 12.27 -6.76
N TYR A 273 9.53 13.33 -7.51
CA TYR A 273 9.16 13.20 -8.92
C TYR A 273 10.23 12.44 -9.72
N GLN A 274 11.51 12.82 -9.57
CA GLN A 274 12.62 12.19 -10.28
C GLN A 274 12.83 10.72 -9.85
N ALA A 275 12.71 10.42 -8.56
CA ALA A 275 12.82 9.06 -8.06
C ALA A 275 11.73 8.14 -8.66
N MET A 276 10.49 8.62 -8.71
CA MET A 276 9.38 7.88 -9.31
C MET A 276 9.52 7.73 -10.83
N ALA A 277 9.93 8.80 -11.53
CA ALA A 277 10.12 8.80 -12.97
C ALA A 277 11.25 7.87 -13.44
N ALA A 278 12.24 7.62 -12.57
CA ALA A 278 13.36 6.73 -12.85
C ALA A 278 13.08 5.26 -12.51
N SER A 279 12.01 4.98 -11.76
CA SER A 279 11.66 3.64 -11.29
C SER A 279 10.95 2.80 -12.37
N ASN A 280 11.13 1.47 -12.28
CA ASN A 280 10.38 0.51 -13.09
C ASN A 280 9.05 0.10 -12.46
N MET A 281 8.79 0.46 -11.19
CA MET A 281 7.57 0.07 -10.51
C MET A 281 6.36 0.86 -11.03
N LEU A 282 5.19 0.24 -10.93
CA LEU A 282 3.91 0.93 -11.02
C LEU A 282 3.57 1.50 -9.65
N PHE A 283 3.37 2.80 -9.57
CA PHE A 283 2.93 3.48 -8.35
C PHE A 283 1.42 3.61 -8.33
N VAL A 284 0.79 3.15 -7.26
CA VAL A 284 -0.62 3.37 -6.98
C VAL A 284 -0.72 4.36 -5.84
N VAL A 285 -1.33 5.51 -6.10
CA VAL A 285 -1.23 6.68 -5.23
C VAL A 285 -2.61 7.16 -4.82
N ALA A 286 -2.82 7.38 -3.53
CA ALA A 286 -4.03 7.99 -3.00
C ALA A 286 -4.15 9.45 -3.47
N ALA A 287 -5.32 9.86 -4.00
CA ALA A 287 -5.52 11.20 -4.55
C ALA A 287 -5.52 12.32 -3.49
N GLY A 288 -5.79 11.96 -2.21
CA GLY A 288 -5.91 12.89 -1.08
C GLY A 288 -7.33 13.10 -0.61
N ASN A 289 -7.50 13.68 0.58
CA ASN A 289 -8.77 13.75 1.29
C ASN A 289 -9.20 15.19 1.67
N ASP A 290 -8.96 16.15 0.78
CA ASP A 290 -9.31 17.57 0.98
C ASP A 290 -10.59 17.99 0.25
N GLY A 291 -11.26 17.05 -0.47
CA GLY A 291 -12.40 17.35 -1.34
C GLY A 291 -12.06 18.28 -2.50
N ALA A 292 -10.80 18.34 -2.87
CA ALA A 292 -10.26 19.31 -3.81
C ALA A 292 -10.24 18.79 -5.26
N ASP A 293 -10.43 19.71 -6.20
CA ASP A 293 -10.17 19.49 -7.61
C ASP A 293 -8.66 19.62 -7.87
N THR A 294 -7.99 18.46 -8.05
CA THR A 294 -6.53 18.39 -8.21
C THR A 294 -6.05 18.83 -9.60
N ASP A 295 -6.94 19.02 -10.56
CA ASP A 295 -6.62 19.69 -11.83
C ASP A 295 -6.29 21.17 -11.60
N THR A 296 -6.79 21.77 -10.50
CA THR A 296 -6.59 23.18 -10.14
C THR A 296 -5.77 23.37 -8.87
N SER A 297 -5.81 22.41 -7.93
CA SER A 297 -5.11 22.42 -6.65
C SER A 297 -4.38 21.09 -6.47
N PRO A 298 -3.23 20.90 -7.12
CA PRO A 298 -2.53 19.62 -7.16
C PRO A 298 -2.16 19.08 -5.77
N SER A 299 -2.29 17.76 -5.61
CA SER A 299 -1.80 16.98 -4.46
C SER A 299 -0.73 16.00 -4.95
N TYR A 300 0.43 15.99 -4.32
CA TYR A 300 1.57 15.19 -4.77
C TYR A 300 1.85 14.01 -3.83
N PRO A 301 2.26 12.85 -4.39
CA PRO A 301 2.65 12.57 -5.77
C PRO A 301 1.49 12.25 -6.73
N ALA A 302 0.23 12.21 -6.27
CA ALA A 302 -0.93 11.81 -7.09
C ALA A 302 -1.09 12.62 -8.38
N SER A 303 -0.77 13.92 -8.35
CA SER A 303 -0.89 14.83 -9.52
C SER A 303 0.37 14.89 -10.39
N TYR A 304 1.38 14.05 -10.17
CA TYR A 304 2.50 13.99 -11.09
C TYR A 304 2.08 13.39 -12.44
N SER A 305 2.41 14.07 -13.52
CA SER A 305 2.21 13.56 -14.87
C SER A 305 3.29 12.55 -15.23
N LEU A 306 3.19 11.33 -14.69
CA LEU A 306 4.08 10.22 -14.94
C LEU A 306 3.29 9.00 -15.45
N ASP A 307 3.82 8.32 -16.46
CA ASP A 307 3.15 7.16 -17.07
C ASP A 307 2.99 5.99 -16.09
N ASN A 308 3.90 5.87 -15.11
CA ASN A 308 3.92 4.80 -14.12
C ASN A 308 3.18 5.12 -12.81
N ILE A 309 2.22 6.05 -12.85
CA ILE A 309 1.34 6.37 -11.71
C ILE A 309 -0.10 6.00 -12.06
N ILE A 310 -0.84 5.44 -11.09
CA ILE A 310 -2.30 5.39 -11.04
C ILE A 310 -2.74 6.17 -9.80
N SER A 311 -3.44 7.27 -10.01
CA SER A 311 -4.03 8.09 -8.95
C SER A 311 -5.45 7.63 -8.65
N VAL A 312 -5.80 7.42 -7.38
CA VAL A 312 -7.02 6.74 -6.95
C VAL A 312 -7.87 7.60 -6.04
N ALA A 313 -9.12 7.86 -6.45
CA ALA A 313 -10.15 8.52 -5.66
C ALA A 313 -10.93 7.54 -4.77
N ASN A 314 -11.54 8.05 -3.70
CA ASN A 314 -12.37 7.28 -2.77
C ASN A 314 -13.84 7.24 -3.22
N LEU A 315 -14.36 6.03 -3.45
CA LEU A 315 -15.74 5.74 -3.78
C LEU A 315 -16.54 5.29 -2.56
N ASN A 316 -17.74 5.82 -2.42
CA ASN A 316 -18.75 5.36 -1.47
C ASN A 316 -19.47 4.09 -1.99
N TYR A 317 -20.07 3.34 -1.06
CA TYR A 317 -20.86 2.12 -1.34
C TYR A 317 -22.18 2.38 -2.09
N ASP A 318 -22.55 3.64 -2.34
CA ASP A 318 -23.68 4.04 -3.20
C ASP A 318 -23.27 4.39 -4.64
N GLY A 319 -21.96 4.39 -4.94
CA GLY A 319 -21.41 4.74 -6.25
C GLY A 319 -21.12 6.23 -6.44
N THR A 320 -21.24 7.03 -5.39
CA THR A 320 -20.83 8.45 -5.42
C THR A 320 -19.38 8.61 -4.96
N LEU A 321 -18.76 9.71 -5.38
CA LEU A 321 -17.47 10.11 -4.83
C LEU A 321 -17.65 10.53 -3.36
N HIS A 322 -16.80 10.03 -2.47
CA HIS A 322 -16.81 10.48 -1.06
C HIS A 322 -16.53 11.99 -0.98
N SER A 323 -17.23 12.69 -0.09
CA SER A 323 -17.19 14.16 -0.01
C SER A 323 -15.80 14.72 0.30
N SER A 324 -14.97 13.98 1.02
CA SER A 324 -13.58 14.36 1.28
C SER A 324 -12.61 13.95 0.16
N SER A 325 -13.00 13.07 -0.76
CA SER A 325 -12.06 12.60 -1.80
C SER A 325 -11.61 13.72 -2.70
N ASN A 326 -10.31 13.84 -2.91
CA ASN A 326 -9.81 14.62 -4.03
C ASN A 326 -10.24 13.98 -5.35
N TYR A 327 -10.38 14.81 -6.40
CA TYR A 327 -10.81 14.41 -7.73
C TYR A 327 -10.12 15.28 -8.79
N GLY A 328 -10.16 14.83 -10.04
CA GLY A 328 -9.64 15.60 -11.17
C GLY A 328 -9.86 14.84 -12.47
N ALA A 329 -10.50 15.48 -13.44
CA ALA A 329 -10.79 14.87 -14.74
C ALA A 329 -9.54 14.56 -15.57
N ALA A 330 -8.39 15.15 -15.22
CA ALA A 330 -7.11 14.95 -15.88
C ALA A 330 -6.02 14.38 -14.96
N SER A 331 -6.16 14.52 -13.62
CA SER A 331 -5.11 14.21 -12.65
C SER A 331 -5.44 13.01 -11.76
N VAL A 332 -6.67 12.49 -11.76
CA VAL A 332 -7.07 11.29 -11.00
C VAL A 332 -7.56 10.23 -11.97
N ASP A 333 -6.94 9.06 -12.00
CA ASP A 333 -7.17 8.06 -13.03
C ASP A 333 -8.52 7.34 -12.89
N LEU A 334 -8.83 6.79 -11.71
CA LEU A 334 -10.07 6.06 -11.43
C LEU A 334 -10.45 6.17 -9.95
N ALA A 335 -11.63 5.68 -9.60
CA ALA A 335 -12.04 5.53 -8.22
C ALA A 335 -12.03 4.05 -7.80
N ALA A 336 -11.88 3.79 -6.51
CA ALA A 336 -12.07 2.47 -5.91
C ALA A 336 -12.75 2.61 -4.54
N PRO A 337 -13.39 1.55 -4.03
CA PRO A 337 -13.94 1.52 -2.68
C PRO A 337 -12.92 2.00 -1.64
N GLY A 338 -13.27 3.01 -0.88
CA GLY A 338 -12.40 3.60 0.13
C GLY A 338 -13.16 4.12 1.36
N SER A 339 -14.49 4.02 1.36
CA SER A 339 -15.33 4.43 2.48
C SER A 339 -15.74 3.23 3.33
N TYR A 340 -15.52 3.30 4.63
CA TYR A 340 -15.85 2.20 5.55
C TYR A 340 -15.29 0.85 5.08
N ILE A 341 -14.00 0.83 4.79
CA ILE A 341 -13.29 -0.38 4.41
C ILE A 341 -12.85 -1.12 5.67
N LEU A 342 -13.34 -2.35 5.84
CA LEU A 342 -12.93 -3.24 6.92
C LEU A 342 -11.61 -3.90 6.55
N SER A 343 -10.60 -3.78 7.41
CA SER A 343 -9.31 -4.43 7.22
C SER A 343 -8.57 -4.66 8.53
N THR A 344 -7.43 -5.35 8.45
CA THR A 344 -6.57 -5.72 9.58
C THR A 344 -5.99 -4.49 10.29
N THR A 345 -5.87 -4.58 11.60
CA THR A 345 -5.18 -3.58 12.44
C THR A 345 -4.29 -4.28 13.47
N PRO A 346 -3.26 -3.60 14.03
CA PRO A 346 -2.29 -4.23 14.92
C PRO A 346 -2.90 -5.04 16.07
N GLY A 347 -2.27 -6.20 16.35
CA GLY A 347 -2.66 -7.05 17.48
C GLY A 347 -3.81 -8.00 17.19
N ASN A 348 -3.93 -8.49 15.95
CA ASN A 348 -4.99 -9.39 15.48
C ASN A 348 -6.39 -8.77 15.64
N THR A 349 -6.52 -7.49 15.30
CA THR A 349 -7.79 -6.78 15.30
C THR A 349 -8.15 -6.27 13.92
N TYR A 350 -9.40 -5.84 13.77
CA TYR A 350 -9.95 -5.35 12.51
C TYR A 350 -10.70 -4.06 12.76
N SER A 351 -10.64 -3.11 11.83
CA SER A 351 -11.42 -1.88 11.95
C SER A 351 -11.82 -1.32 10.59
N TYR A 352 -12.88 -0.51 10.59
CA TYR A 352 -13.28 0.26 9.44
C TYR A 352 -12.45 1.55 9.35
N MET A 353 -11.93 1.85 8.15
CA MET A 353 -11.32 3.15 7.85
C MET A 353 -11.88 3.73 6.57
N THR A 354 -11.81 5.06 6.44
CA THR A 354 -12.30 5.79 5.27
C THR A 354 -11.23 6.73 4.73
N GLY A 355 -11.01 6.69 3.41
CA GLY A 355 -10.09 7.59 2.73
C GLY A 355 -9.60 7.05 1.39
N THR A 356 -9.00 7.92 0.60
CA THR A 356 -8.26 7.52 -0.61
C THR A 356 -7.11 6.56 -0.29
N SER A 357 -6.63 6.56 0.96
CA SER A 357 -5.65 5.61 1.49
C SER A 357 -6.15 4.18 1.54
N MET A 358 -7.47 3.94 1.63
CA MET A 358 -8.09 2.61 1.60
C MET A 358 -8.44 2.20 0.17
N ALA A 359 -8.70 3.17 -0.70
CA ALA A 359 -8.97 2.95 -2.12
C ALA A 359 -7.70 2.53 -2.91
N ALA A 360 -6.56 3.15 -2.64
CA ALA A 360 -5.30 2.84 -3.32
C ALA A 360 -4.85 1.39 -3.12
N PRO A 361 -4.91 0.78 -1.92
CA PRO A 361 -4.60 -0.64 -1.73
C PRO A 361 -5.47 -1.60 -2.56
N MET A 362 -6.76 -1.28 -2.79
CA MET A 362 -7.63 -2.06 -3.68
C MET A 362 -7.07 -2.11 -5.11
N VAL A 363 -6.64 -0.96 -5.62
CA VAL A 363 -6.04 -0.86 -6.96
C VAL A 363 -4.67 -1.53 -7.01
N SER A 364 -3.88 -1.44 -5.93
CA SER A 364 -2.59 -2.13 -5.82
C SER A 364 -2.74 -3.66 -5.87
N ALA A 365 -3.73 -4.19 -5.17
CA ALA A 365 -4.08 -5.62 -5.20
C ALA A 365 -4.53 -6.06 -6.59
N ALA A 366 -5.43 -5.28 -7.21
CA ALA A 366 -5.90 -5.54 -8.57
C ALA A 366 -4.74 -5.51 -9.59
N ALA A 367 -3.83 -4.55 -9.49
CA ALA A 367 -2.64 -4.46 -10.33
C ALA A 367 -1.73 -5.68 -10.17
N ALA A 368 -1.54 -6.16 -8.94
CA ALA A 368 -0.75 -7.36 -8.66
C ALA A 368 -1.39 -8.62 -9.26
N MET A 369 -2.70 -8.79 -9.12
CA MET A 369 -3.42 -9.91 -9.70
C MET A 369 -3.36 -9.90 -11.23
N VAL A 370 -3.61 -8.75 -11.87
CA VAL A 370 -3.51 -8.60 -13.33
C VAL A 370 -2.10 -8.91 -13.81
N TYR A 371 -1.06 -8.38 -13.13
CA TYR A 371 0.32 -8.65 -13.50
C TYR A 371 0.70 -10.12 -13.31
N SER A 372 0.19 -10.77 -12.26
CA SER A 372 0.41 -12.20 -12.01
C SER A 372 -0.32 -13.11 -13.01
N TYR A 373 -1.51 -12.71 -13.47
CA TYR A 373 -2.42 -13.53 -14.24
C TYR A 373 -2.06 -13.63 -15.74
N PHE A 374 -1.76 -12.49 -16.39
CA PHE A 374 -1.50 -12.47 -17.83
C PHE A 374 -0.06 -12.85 -18.18
N ASP A 375 0.11 -13.63 -19.25
CA ASP A 375 1.43 -13.91 -19.80
C ASP A 375 2.01 -12.68 -20.51
N ASN A 376 3.30 -12.43 -20.32
CA ASN A 376 4.07 -11.40 -21.03
C ASN A 376 3.51 -9.97 -20.90
N ILE A 377 2.72 -9.70 -19.87
CA ILE A 377 2.18 -8.36 -19.57
C ILE A 377 3.30 -7.48 -18.98
N THR A 378 3.39 -6.24 -19.43
CA THR A 378 4.22 -5.20 -18.82
C THR A 378 3.43 -4.44 -17.77
N LEU A 379 4.10 -3.67 -16.90
CA LEU A 379 3.39 -2.82 -15.93
C LEU A 379 2.65 -1.67 -16.61
N ALA A 380 3.11 -1.21 -17.78
CA ALA A 380 2.38 -0.24 -18.60
C ALA A 380 1.08 -0.84 -19.16
N ASP A 381 1.13 -2.12 -19.57
CA ASP A 381 -0.09 -2.83 -19.95
C ASP A 381 -1.03 -3.03 -18.75
N VAL A 382 -0.52 -3.31 -17.54
CA VAL A 382 -1.35 -3.41 -16.32
C VAL A 382 -2.15 -2.13 -16.09
N LYS A 383 -1.49 -0.96 -16.14
CA LYS A 383 -2.20 0.33 -16.05
C LYS A 383 -3.26 0.44 -17.14
N THR A 384 -2.92 0.13 -18.38
CA THR A 384 -3.85 0.17 -19.52
C THR A 384 -5.06 -0.74 -19.30
N VAL A 385 -4.85 -1.97 -18.85
CA VAL A 385 -5.91 -2.95 -18.55
C VAL A 385 -6.83 -2.41 -17.47
N LEU A 386 -6.30 -1.95 -16.33
CA LEU A 386 -7.11 -1.43 -15.23
C LEU A 386 -7.95 -0.22 -15.65
N LEU A 387 -7.35 0.74 -16.34
CA LEU A 387 -8.07 1.95 -16.75
C LEU A 387 -9.11 1.67 -17.85
N SER A 388 -8.79 0.77 -18.79
CA SER A 388 -9.73 0.40 -19.88
C SER A 388 -10.89 -0.48 -19.40
N SER A 389 -10.72 -1.17 -18.28
CA SER A 389 -11.73 -2.05 -17.67
C SER A 389 -12.53 -1.36 -16.58
N ALA A 390 -12.23 -0.10 -16.24
CA ALA A 390 -12.96 0.63 -15.22
C ALA A 390 -14.45 0.72 -15.56
N CYS A 391 -15.31 0.38 -14.60
CA CYS A 391 -16.77 0.42 -14.74
C CYS A 391 -17.25 1.88 -14.64
N PRO A 392 -17.83 2.48 -15.71
CA PRO A 392 -18.32 3.85 -15.66
C PRO A 392 -19.44 4.02 -14.64
N LEU A 393 -19.39 5.09 -13.85
CA LEU A 393 -20.45 5.49 -12.92
C LEU A 393 -20.84 6.95 -13.15
N ASP A 394 -22.15 7.23 -13.13
CA ASP A 394 -22.65 8.61 -13.30
C ASP A 394 -22.06 9.58 -12.27
N GLY A 395 -21.88 9.11 -11.01
CA GLY A 395 -21.31 9.89 -9.92
C GLY A 395 -19.83 10.27 -10.09
N LEU A 396 -19.12 9.59 -11.00
CA LEU A 396 -17.70 9.81 -11.30
C LEU A 396 -17.45 10.57 -12.61
N SER A 397 -18.51 10.85 -13.37
CA SER A 397 -18.39 11.57 -14.65
C SER A 397 -17.75 12.95 -14.45
N GLY A 398 -16.61 13.19 -15.12
CA GLY A 398 -15.83 14.42 -14.99
C GLY A 398 -15.11 14.59 -13.64
N LYS A 399 -15.01 13.51 -12.86
CA LYS A 399 -14.29 13.49 -11.58
C LYS A 399 -13.00 12.70 -11.65
N THR A 400 -12.90 11.72 -12.54
CA THR A 400 -11.69 10.96 -12.82
C THR A 400 -11.49 10.87 -14.33
N VAL A 401 -10.27 10.51 -14.78
CA VAL A 401 -9.93 10.33 -16.20
C VAL A 401 -10.85 9.29 -16.85
N THR A 402 -11.09 8.16 -16.17
CA THR A 402 -11.97 7.10 -16.67
C THR A 402 -13.45 7.38 -16.47
N GLY A 403 -13.82 8.28 -15.56
CA GLY A 403 -15.21 8.43 -15.10
C GLY A 403 -15.76 7.14 -14.48
N GLY A 404 -14.91 6.24 -14.00
CA GLY A 404 -15.27 4.90 -13.57
C GLY A 404 -14.58 4.43 -12.30
N MET A 405 -15.07 3.30 -11.79
CA MET A 405 -14.51 2.59 -10.64
C MET A 405 -13.73 1.35 -11.07
N LEU A 406 -12.85 0.86 -10.22
CA LEU A 406 -12.14 -0.41 -10.37
C LEU A 406 -13.15 -1.56 -10.58
N ASP A 407 -12.95 -2.36 -11.61
CA ASP A 407 -13.63 -3.64 -11.87
C ASP A 407 -12.58 -4.72 -12.15
N LEU A 408 -12.26 -5.52 -11.14
CA LEU A 408 -11.24 -6.55 -11.23
C LEU A 408 -11.66 -7.69 -12.17
N ALA A 409 -12.94 -8.05 -12.19
CA ALA A 409 -13.43 -9.12 -13.08
C ALA A 409 -13.34 -8.70 -14.54
N ALA A 410 -13.66 -7.44 -14.86
CA ALA A 410 -13.47 -6.90 -16.20
C ALA A 410 -11.98 -6.84 -16.57
N ALA A 411 -11.11 -6.44 -15.63
CA ALA A 411 -9.67 -6.41 -15.85
C ALA A 411 -9.09 -7.81 -16.15
N LEU A 412 -9.47 -8.83 -15.39
CA LEU A 412 -9.03 -10.22 -15.65
C LEU A 412 -9.65 -10.83 -16.92
N SER A 413 -10.77 -10.29 -17.40
CA SER A 413 -11.43 -10.69 -18.65
C SER A 413 -10.99 -9.86 -19.86
N TYR A 414 -10.00 -8.96 -19.70
CA TYR A 414 -9.56 -8.06 -20.74
C TYR A 414 -9.05 -8.83 -21.98
N ASP A 415 -9.65 -8.57 -23.12
CA ASP A 415 -9.34 -9.20 -24.41
C ASP A 415 -8.72 -8.23 -25.44
N GLY A 416 -8.48 -6.98 -25.02
CA GLY A 416 -7.73 -6.01 -25.79
C GLY A 416 -6.27 -6.43 -25.97
N GLY A 417 -5.63 -5.95 -27.00
CA GLY A 417 -4.22 -6.28 -27.26
C GLY A 417 -3.30 -5.71 -26.20
N LEU A 418 -2.42 -6.53 -25.64
CA LEU A 418 -1.30 -6.08 -24.81
C LEU A 418 -0.23 -5.48 -25.73
N SER A 419 0.26 -4.30 -25.40
CA SER A 419 1.26 -3.61 -26.21
C SER A 419 2.64 -4.21 -26.08
N GLY A 420 2.93 -4.82 -24.92
CA GLY A 420 4.27 -5.27 -24.55
C GLY A 420 5.27 -4.12 -24.42
N ALA A 421 4.81 -2.87 -24.49
CA ALA A 421 5.66 -1.70 -24.35
C ALA A 421 5.87 -1.39 -22.86
N GLU A 422 7.11 -1.03 -22.51
CA GLU A 422 7.42 -0.43 -21.23
C GLU A 422 7.24 1.09 -21.32
N TRP A 423 6.97 1.77 -20.21
CA TRP A 423 7.02 3.22 -20.20
C TRP A 423 8.44 3.73 -20.43
N THR A 424 8.52 4.89 -21.05
CA THR A 424 9.82 5.55 -21.23
C THR A 424 10.27 6.11 -19.88
N LYS A 425 11.29 5.49 -19.30
CA LYS A 425 11.94 6.08 -18.14
C LYS A 425 12.47 7.48 -18.51
N THR A 426 12.13 8.45 -17.71
CA THR A 426 12.94 9.66 -17.69
C THR A 426 14.22 9.27 -16.98
N GLU A 427 15.30 9.04 -17.72
CA GLU A 427 16.61 8.90 -17.09
C GLU A 427 16.74 10.09 -16.13
N ALA A 428 16.85 9.79 -14.83
CA ALA A 428 17.26 10.81 -13.86
C ALA A 428 18.48 11.45 -14.51
N ALA A 429 18.43 12.76 -14.75
CA ALA A 429 19.56 13.47 -15.34
C ALA A 429 20.77 13.00 -14.55
N ALA A 430 21.72 12.34 -15.24
CA ALA A 430 22.82 11.66 -14.57
C ALA A 430 23.32 12.57 -13.49
N SER A 431 23.33 12.08 -12.24
CA SER A 431 23.78 12.88 -11.10
C SER A 431 25.00 13.67 -11.52
N SER A 432 24.92 14.97 -11.48
CA SER A 432 26.00 15.83 -11.90
C SER A 432 26.79 16.34 -10.69
N SER A 433 26.32 16.06 -9.49
CA SER A 433 26.88 16.58 -8.24
C SER A 433 27.20 15.44 -7.27
N ALA A 434 28.45 15.43 -6.83
CA ALA A 434 28.87 14.54 -5.74
C ALA A 434 28.18 14.91 -4.42
N PRO A 435 27.96 13.95 -3.52
CA PRO A 435 27.42 14.20 -2.19
C PRO A 435 28.26 15.26 -1.43
N VAL A 436 27.60 16.11 -0.68
CA VAL A 436 28.28 17.15 0.12
C VAL A 436 28.26 16.77 1.59
N ILE A 437 29.45 16.66 2.19
CA ILE A 437 29.62 16.42 3.62
C ILE A 437 29.88 17.75 4.32
N SER A 438 29.01 18.22 5.17
CA SER A 438 29.20 19.33 6.09
C SER A 438 29.35 18.83 7.52
N ALA A 439 30.17 19.51 8.31
CA ALA A 439 30.33 19.11 9.70
C ALA A 439 30.66 20.32 10.58
N GLN A 440 30.09 20.35 11.77
CA GLN A 440 30.32 21.38 12.77
C GLN A 440 30.42 20.79 14.18
N LEU A 441 31.28 21.40 14.99
CA LEU A 441 31.36 21.08 16.42
C LEU A 441 30.34 21.87 17.20
N ALA A 442 29.60 21.16 18.05
CA ALA A 442 28.66 21.73 19.01
C ALA A 442 29.04 21.34 20.43
N SER A 443 28.76 22.19 21.40
CA SER A 443 28.97 21.89 22.81
C SER A 443 27.67 22.03 23.59
N ARG A 444 27.30 20.99 24.32
CA ARG A 444 26.09 20.99 25.19
C ARG A 444 26.40 20.31 26.53
N HIS A 445 26.10 20.99 27.63
CA HIS A 445 26.34 20.49 29.00
C HIS A 445 27.79 20.01 29.24
N GLY A 446 28.79 20.74 28.67
CA GLY A 446 30.20 20.40 28.84
C GLY A 446 30.69 19.20 28.02
N ARG A 447 29.87 18.65 27.14
CA ARG A 447 30.23 17.59 26.19
C ARG A 447 30.32 18.18 24.79
N GLN A 448 31.27 17.71 24.02
CA GLN A 448 31.41 18.08 22.59
C GLN A 448 30.68 17.04 21.74
N TYR A 449 30.07 17.54 20.67
CA TYR A 449 29.39 16.76 19.65
C TYR A 449 29.85 17.21 18.29
N LEU A 450 30.08 16.27 17.40
CA LEU A 450 30.27 16.50 15.98
C LEU A 450 28.94 16.28 15.27
N ILE A 451 28.39 17.32 14.70
CA ILE A 451 27.18 17.25 13.88
C ILE A 451 27.64 17.12 12.43
N VAL A 452 27.36 16.01 11.79
CA VAL A 452 27.71 15.75 10.39
C VAL A 452 26.42 15.70 9.59
N GLN A 453 26.36 16.46 8.52
CA GLN A 453 25.29 16.45 7.56
C GLN A 453 25.85 16.01 6.20
N VAL A 454 25.24 15.00 5.61
CA VAL A 454 25.49 14.60 4.24
C VAL A 454 24.27 14.99 3.42
N THR A 455 24.46 15.81 2.40
CA THR A 455 23.42 16.21 1.46
C THR A 455 23.82 15.76 0.07
N ASP A 456 22.87 15.24 -0.66
CA ASP A 456 22.98 14.90 -2.05
C ASP A 456 21.87 15.64 -2.81
N ALA A 457 22.26 16.49 -3.76
CA ALA A 457 21.31 17.34 -4.48
C ALA A 457 20.34 16.52 -5.35
N ASP A 458 20.78 15.34 -5.77
CA ASP A 458 20.03 14.46 -6.65
C ASP A 458 19.30 13.35 -5.86
N GLY A 459 19.55 13.29 -4.55
CA GLY A 459 18.90 12.35 -3.63
C GLY A 459 19.26 10.87 -3.87
N ASP A 460 20.35 10.58 -4.59
CA ASP A 460 20.75 9.23 -4.98
C ASP A 460 21.91 8.67 -4.13
N LEU A 461 22.05 9.16 -2.89
CA LEU A 461 23.05 8.70 -1.92
C LEU A 461 22.98 7.18 -1.72
N LYS A 462 24.12 6.51 -1.95
CA LYS A 462 24.23 5.05 -1.85
C LYS A 462 24.80 4.60 -0.51
N THR A 463 25.85 5.25 -0.05
CA THR A 463 26.57 4.83 1.16
C THR A 463 27.14 6.01 1.89
N THR A 464 27.07 5.98 3.22
CA THR A 464 27.81 6.87 4.10
C THR A 464 28.58 6.05 5.14
N ALA A 465 29.83 6.41 5.38
CA ALA A 465 30.67 5.75 6.37
C ALA A 465 31.62 6.74 7.06
N TYR A 466 32.11 6.39 8.23
CA TYR A 466 33.14 7.15 8.91
C TYR A 466 34.15 6.22 9.61
N ALA A 467 35.37 6.71 9.79
CA ALA A 467 36.37 5.99 10.54
C ALA A 467 37.36 6.97 11.21
N SER A 468 38.04 6.51 12.24
CA SER A 468 39.13 7.24 12.88
C SER A 468 40.38 7.25 11.98
N GLY A 469 41.05 8.39 11.89
CA GLY A 469 42.27 8.58 11.09
C GLY A 469 42.04 9.36 9.79
N ILE A 470 43.11 9.50 9.01
CA ILE A 470 43.08 10.11 7.66
C ILE A 470 42.98 8.96 6.66
N LEU A 471 41.84 8.85 6.01
CA LEU A 471 41.54 7.77 5.05
C LEU A 471 41.20 8.35 3.69
N SER A 472 41.49 7.59 2.63
CA SER A 472 41.06 7.88 1.25
C SER A 472 39.77 7.16 0.92
N ALA A 473 39.06 7.57 -0.14
CA ALA A 473 37.87 6.89 -0.64
C ALA A 473 38.10 5.39 -0.88
N ALA A 474 39.18 5.03 -1.53
CA ALA A 474 39.56 3.64 -1.83
C ALA A 474 39.67 2.73 -0.58
N GLN A 475 39.83 3.30 0.61
CA GLN A 475 39.88 2.52 1.85
C GLN A 475 38.47 2.23 2.40
N PHE A 476 37.45 2.97 1.97
CA PHE A 476 36.04 2.71 2.28
C PHE A 476 35.37 1.80 1.24
N GLU A 477 35.92 1.75 0.01
CA GLU A 477 35.45 0.85 -1.02
C GLU A 477 35.59 -0.63 -0.57
N GLY A 478 34.54 -1.40 -0.71
CA GLY A 478 34.55 -2.81 -0.32
C GLY A 478 34.18 -3.09 1.14
N GLY A 479 33.74 -2.10 1.90
CA GLY A 479 33.16 -2.28 3.24
C GLY A 479 34.11 -2.72 4.35
N ALA A 480 35.42 -2.81 4.07
CA ALA A 480 36.41 -3.35 5.02
C ALA A 480 36.84 -2.35 6.11
N VAL A 481 36.55 -1.07 5.96
CA VAL A 481 36.98 0.00 6.88
C VAL A 481 35.83 0.99 7.08
N GLY A 482 35.55 1.30 8.33
CA GLY A 482 34.61 2.35 8.74
C GLY A 482 33.27 1.79 9.23
N GLU A 483 32.65 2.54 10.11
CA GLU A 483 31.28 2.30 10.55
C GLU A 483 30.34 3.04 9.62
N ARG A 484 29.32 2.35 9.10
CA ARG A 484 28.25 3.00 8.35
C ARG A 484 27.43 3.86 9.29
N PHE A 485 26.94 4.98 8.81
CA PHE A 485 25.98 5.78 9.53
C PHE A 485 24.84 6.17 8.60
N THR A 486 23.63 6.01 9.07
CA THR A 486 22.44 6.53 8.40
C THR A 486 22.04 7.81 9.10
N GLY A 487 21.88 8.89 8.36
CA GLY A 487 21.21 10.09 8.89
C GLY A 487 19.76 9.73 9.23
N ASN A 488 19.27 10.22 10.36
CA ASN A 488 17.84 10.15 10.71
C ASN A 488 17.02 10.98 9.68
N GLY A 489 16.63 10.43 8.56
CA GLY A 489 15.75 11.04 7.54
C GLY A 489 16.05 12.49 7.10
N SER A 490 16.74 13.28 7.92
CA SER A 490 17.16 14.65 7.66
C SER A 490 18.60 14.78 7.13
N GLY A 491 19.31 13.67 6.89
CA GLY A 491 20.70 13.68 6.47
C GLY A 491 21.69 14.18 7.54
N VAL A 492 21.25 14.36 8.78
CA VAL A 492 22.08 14.87 9.88
C VAL A 492 22.31 13.79 10.92
N THR A 493 23.57 13.47 11.17
CA THR A 493 23.96 12.54 12.24
C THR A 493 24.79 13.25 13.29
N VAL A 494 24.52 12.96 14.56
CA VAL A 494 25.20 13.56 15.70
C VAL A 494 26.08 12.54 16.40
N PHE A 495 27.37 12.73 16.37
CA PHE A 495 28.35 11.88 17.06
C PHE A 495 28.77 12.51 18.40
N ALA A 496 28.70 11.75 19.48
CA ALA A 496 29.29 12.15 20.74
C ALA A 496 30.82 12.03 20.65
N VAL A 497 31.51 13.13 20.80
CA VAL A 497 32.99 13.13 20.76
C VAL A 497 33.53 12.84 22.15
N SER A 498 34.12 11.66 22.32
CA SER A 498 34.69 11.22 23.60
C SER A 498 36.19 11.54 23.73
N SER A 499 36.87 11.85 22.64
CA SER A 499 38.30 12.14 22.61
C SER A 499 38.69 13.06 21.44
N SER A 500 39.74 13.84 21.61
CA SER A 500 40.39 14.51 20.48
C SER A 500 40.92 13.49 19.48
N GLY A 501 40.82 13.78 18.19
CA GLY A 501 41.24 12.86 17.14
C GLY A 501 40.94 13.37 15.74
N ILE A 502 41.36 12.59 14.76
CA ILE A 502 41.03 12.83 13.35
C ILE A 502 40.02 11.81 12.92
N TYR A 503 38.96 12.25 12.25
CA TYR A 503 37.90 11.41 11.71
C TYR A 503 37.72 11.70 10.23
N THR A 504 37.58 10.66 9.43
CA THR A 504 37.28 10.79 8.00
C THR A 504 35.88 10.28 7.75
N PHE A 505 35.08 11.08 7.05
CA PHE A 505 33.72 10.79 6.60
C PHE A 505 33.75 10.58 5.09
N TYR A 506 33.00 9.60 4.65
CA TYR A 506 32.88 9.17 3.26
C TYR A 506 31.40 9.13 2.86
N ALA A 507 31.13 9.58 1.64
CA ALA A 507 29.82 9.47 1.02
C ALA A 507 29.98 9.09 -0.46
N LEU A 508 29.12 8.19 -0.94
CA LEU A 508 29.08 7.71 -2.31
C LEU A 508 27.63 7.78 -2.80
N ASP A 509 27.40 8.32 -3.99
CA ASP A 509 26.11 8.26 -4.68
C ASP A 509 25.99 7.01 -5.58
N ARG A 510 24.81 6.79 -6.17
CA ARG A 510 24.57 5.68 -7.10
C ARG A 510 25.21 5.90 -8.48
N ALA A 511 25.52 7.15 -8.82
CA ALA A 511 26.24 7.49 -10.05
C ALA A 511 27.76 7.22 -9.93
N GLY A 512 28.24 6.92 -8.72
CA GLY A 512 29.65 6.63 -8.44
C GLY A 512 30.49 7.86 -8.08
N HIS A 513 29.86 9.01 -7.77
CA HIS A 513 30.58 10.16 -7.27
C HIS A 513 30.86 10.01 -5.78
N GLU A 514 32.07 10.33 -5.40
CA GLU A 514 32.58 10.15 -4.04
C GLU A 514 32.93 11.47 -3.39
N THR A 515 32.64 11.58 -2.11
CA THR A 515 33.15 12.69 -1.28
C THR A 515 33.78 12.16 -0.01
N VAL A 516 34.97 12.63 0.27
CA VAL A 516 35.71 12.34 1.51
C VAL A 516 35.98 13.64 2.25
N LYS A 517 35.68 13.67 3.55
CA LYS A 517 35.96 14.84 4.39
C LYS A 517 36.63 14.43 5.69
N THR A 518 37.81 14.95 5.93
CA THR A 518 38.56 14.73 7.18
C THR A 518 38.37 15.90 8.14
N ILE A 519 38.09 15.61 9.40
CA ILE A 519 37.82 16.57 10.46
C ILE A 519 38.73 16.28 11.64
N THR A 520 39.39 17.31 12.12
CA THR A 520 40.22 17.23 13.34
C THR A 520 39.46 17.83 14.50
N ILE A 521 39.39 17.09 15.59
CA ILE A 521 38.78 17.49 16.85
C ILE A 521 39.94 17.69 17.84
N ASN A 522 40.16 18.90 18.29
CA ASN A 522 41.23 19.28 19.20
C ASN A 522 40.86 19.07 20.66
#